data_28d6c7998c1b538613a88ec3713eaa12
#
_entry.id   28d6c7998c1b538613a88ec3713eaa12
#
_cell.length_a   1.000
_cell.length_b   1.000
_cell.length_c   1.000
_cell.angle_alpha   90.00
_cell.angle_beta   90.00
_cell.angle_gamma   90.00
#
_symmetry.space_group_name_H-M   'P 1'
#
loop_
_entity.id
_entity.type
_entity.pdbx_description
1 polymer ?
#
loop_
_entity_poly.entity_id
_entity_poly.type
_entity_poly.pdbx_seq_one_letter_code
_entity_poly.pdbx_strand_id
1 'polypeptide(L)'
;ETSAEAIEGFKKAGIETVMLTGDNEKTARAIQKKLGISQVRSQLMPEDKATIIKELQEQGKKVAMIGDGINDAPALTRADVGIAIGAGQDIAIESADIVLMKSDLNDAVTAVKLSRSVMKNIKENLFWALIYNSLGIPLAAGVFYGLLGWKLNPMFGAAAMSLSSVCVVTNALRLNLFKSGRENKAAKAEINTKTEDGKMKKVMKIDGMMCSHCTGTVTKVLNAIDGVTADVSLEDKCAYITLDKDVADEVLSKAVTDAGYKVKGIK
;
A
#
# COMPACT_ATOMS: atom_id res chain seq x y z
N GLU A 1 -7.46 -13.23 9.43
CA GLU A 1 -7.35 -13.83 8.07
C GLU A 1 -6.30 -13.12 7.20
N THR A 2 -6.18 -11.80 7.27
CA THR A 2 -5.21 -11.02 6.47
C THR A 2 -3.74 -11.27 6.85
N SER A 3 -3.46 -11.63 8.11
CA SER A 3 -2.09 -11.86 8.59
C SER A 3 -1.37 -13.02 7.89
N ALA A 4 -2.07 -14.11 7.55
CA ALA A 4 -1.46 -15.25 6.85
C ALA A 4 -1.04 -14.84 5.43
N GLU A 5 -1.87 -14.06 4.72
CA GLU A 5 -1.56 -13.53 3.40
C GLU A 5 -0.35 -12.58 3.45
N ALA A 6 -0.26 -11.75 4.49
CA ALA A 6 0.88 -10.85 4.68
C ALA A 6 2.19 -11.61 4.92
N ILE A 7 2.18 -12.64 5.79
CA ILE A 7 3.35 -13.50 6.05
C ILE A 7 3.81 -14.19 4.76
N GLU A 8 2.88 -14.71 3.97
CA GLU A 8 3.21 -15.28 2.66
C GLU A 8 3.78 -14.21 1.70
N GLY A 9 3.23 -12.99 1.75
CA GLY A 9 3.73 -11.85 0.99
C GLY A 9 5.18 -11.49 1.32
N PHE A 10 5.53 -11.44 2.61
CA PHE A 10 6.91 -11.23 3.06
C PHE A 10 7.83 -12.37 2.61
N LYS A 11 7.40 -13.62 2.74
CA LYS A 11 8.15 -14.79 2.29
C LYS A 11 8.43 -14.74 0.78
N LYS A 12 7.42 -14.38 -0.04
CA LYS A 12 7.60 -14.17 -1.50
C LYS A 12 8.56 -13.02 -1.81
N ALA A 13 8.62 -12.02 -0.92
CA ALA A 13 9.58 -10.92 -1.02
C ALA A 13 10.99 -11.29 -0.53
N GLY A 14 11.23 -12.53 -0.08
CA GLY A 14 12.51 -12.99 0.45
C GLY A 14 12.82 -12.43 1.85
N ILE A 15 11.80 -12.08 2.63
CA ILE A 15 11.92 -11.53 3.98
C ILE A 15 11.56 -12.63 4.98
N GLU A 16 12.48 -12.89 5.91
CA GLU A 16 12.24 -13.78 7.05
C GLU A 16 11.37 -13.07 8.08
N THR A 17 10.38 -13.77 8.62
CA THR A 17 9.46 -13.23 9.62
C THR A 17 9.71 -13.82 11.00
N VAL A 18 9.82 -12.96 12.01
CA VAL A 18 10.00 -13.34 13.42
C VAL A 18 8.86 -12.70 14.21
N MET A 19 8.14 -13.50 14.97
CA MET A 19 7.11 -13.01 15.90
C MET A 19 7.69 -12.81 17.29
N LEU A 20 7.54 -11.59 17.82
CA LEU A 20 7.92 -11.22 19.18
C LEU A 20 6.65 -10.98 19.99
N THR A 21 6.42 -11.78 21.04
CA THR A 21 5.19 -11.68 21.83
C THR A 21 5.44 -11.88 23.32
N GLY A 22 4.66 -11.20 24.16
CA GLY A 22 4.60 -11.45 25.60
C GLY A 22 3.78 -12.68 25.98
N ASP A 23 3.06 -13.29 25.03
CA ASP A 23 2.25 -14.47 25.28
C ASP A 23 3.07 -15.69 25.72
N ASN A 24 2.38 -16.66 26.32
CA ASN A 24 3.01 -17.94 26.68
C ASN A 24 3.43 -18.73 25.42
N GLU A 25 4.43 -19.57 25.59
CA GLU A 25 5.04 -20.34 24.51
C GLU A 25 4.04 -21.21 23.74
N LYS A 26 3.06 -21.81 24.43
CA LYS A 26 2.06 -22.68 23.80
C LYS A 26 1.19 -21.92 22.82
N THR A 27 0.70 -20.75 23.21
CA THR A 27 -0.11 -19.86 22.36
C THR A 27 0.72 -19.34 21.20
N ALA A 28 1.93 -18.87 21.46
CA ALA A 28 2.83 -18.33 20.45
C ALA A 28 3.18 -19.37 19.37
N ARG A 29 3.47 -20.61 19.76
CA ARG A 29 3.73 -21.72 18.81
C ARG A 29 2.50 -22.12 18.01
N ALA A 30 1.30 -22.06 18.59
CA ALA A 30 0.06 -22.33 17.87
C ALA A 30 -0.19 -21.29 16.77
N ILE A 31 0.04 -20.00 17.07
CA ILE A 31 -0.07 -18.89 16.11
C ILE A 31 1.01 -19.02 15.02
N GLN A 32 2.26 -19.30 15.42
CA GLN A 32 3.37 -19.53 14.49
C GLN A 32 3.01 -20.58 13.43
N LYS A 33 2.53 -21.75 13.90
CA LYS A 33 2.14 -22.85 13.01
C LYS A 33 0.97 -22.47 12.08
N LYS A 34 -0.03 -21.78 12.63
CA LYS A 34 -1.21 -21.34 11.89
C LYS A 34 -0.87 -20.34 10.77
N LEU A 35 0.05 -19.42 11.05
CA LEU A 35 0.42 -18.34 10.11
C LEU A 35 1.64 -18.67 9.25
N GLY A 36 2.39 -19.74 9.54
CA GLY A 36 3.60 -20.10 8.80
C GLY A 36 4.77 -19.14 9.04
N ILE A 37 4.85 -18.54 10.26
CA ILE A 37 5.92 -17.63 10.66
C ILE A 37 7.21 -18.40 10.83
N SER A 38 8.34 -17.85 10.36
CA SER A 38 9.64 -18.55 10.37
C SER A 38 10.16 -18.82 11.77
N GLN A 39 10.09 -17.84 12.66
CA GLN A 39 10.58 -17.93 14.03
C GLN A 39 9.62 -17.26 15.01
N VAL A 40 9.62 -17.71 16.27
CA VAL A 40 8.85 -17.08 17.35
C VAL A 40 9.71 -16.95 18.60
N ARG A 41 9.59 -15.82 19.27
CA ARG A 41 10.10 -15.52 20.62
C ARG A 41 8.91 -15.14 21.48
N SER A 42 8.68 -15.91 22.53
CA SER A 42 7.53 -15.76 23.45
C SER A 42 7.98 -15.33 24.84
N GLN A 43 7.02 -14.96 25.69
CA GLN A 43 7.24 -14.53 27.09
C GLN A 43 8.19 -13.33 27.21
N LEU A 44 8.15 -12.42 26.23
CA LEU A 44 9.03 -11.25 26.17
C LEU A 44 8.45 -10.09 26.96
N MET A 45 9.30 -9.44 27.74
CA MET A 45 9.03 -8.10 28.26
C MET A 45 9.25 -7.06 27.16
N PRO A 46 8.68 -5.84 27.28
CA PRO A 46 8.85 -4.80 26.25
C PRO A 46 10.32 -4.52 25.90
N GLU A 47 11.21 -4.51 26.89
CA GLU A 47 12.65 -4.24 26.72
C GLU A 47 13.38 -5.37 25.96
N ASP A 48 12.91 -6.62 26.12
CA ASP A 48 13.51 -7.78 25.45
C ASP A 48 13.39 -7.68 23.93
N LYS A 49 12.32 -7.05 23.44
CA LYS A 49 12.09 -6.87 21.99
C LYS A 49 13.21 -6.05 21.35
N ALA A 50 13.62 -4.96 21.98
CA ALA A 50 14.72 -4.12 21.50
C ALA A 50 16.07 -4.86 21.55
N THR A 51 16.27 -5.70 22.56
CA THR A 51 17.47 -6.54 22.70
C THR A 51 17.55 -7.57 21.57
N ILE A 52 16.46 -8.26 21.26
CA ILE A 52 16.41 -9.24 20.16
C ILE A 52 16.68 -8.55 18.79
N ILE A 53 16.16 -7.36 18.57
CA ILE A 53 16.46 -6.60 17.36
C ILE A 53 17.95 -6.32 17.24
N LYS A 54 18.59 -5.91 18.34
CA LYS A 54 20.03 -5.70 18.41
C LYS A 54 20.82 -6.96 18.07
N GLU A 55 20.45 -8.10 18.66
CA GLU A 55 21.07 -9.40 18.38
C GLU A 55 20.99 -9.77 16.90
N LEU A 56 19.84 -9.53 16.26
CA LEU A 56 19.66 -9.79 14.83
C LEU A 56 20.53 -8.86 13.97
N GLN A 57 20.66 -7.58 14.35
CA GLN A 57 21.52 -6.60 13.69
C GLN A 57 23.01 -6.96 13.84
N GLU A 58 23.43 -7.45 15.01
CA GLU A 58 24.81 -7.92 15.26
C GLU A 58 25.14 -9.16 14.41
N GLN A 59 24.14 -9.97 14.03
CA GLN A 59 24.29 -11.04 13.05
C GLN A 59 24.36 -10.56 11.60
N GLY A 60 24.39 -9.25 11.37
CA GLY A 60 24.43 -8.62 10.03
C GLY A 60 23.08 -8.57 9.31
N LYS A 61 21.96 -8.87 9.98
CA LYS A 61 20.63 -8.76 9.40
C LYS A 61 20.15 -7.32 9.43
N LYS A 62 19.41 -6.93 8.38
CA LYS A 62 18.63 -5.70 8.38
C LYS A 62 17.24 -6.00 8.90
N VAL A 63 16.82 -5.28 9.94
CA VAL A 63 15.61 -5.58 10.71
C VAL A 63 14.59 -4.47 10.53
N ALA A 64 13.39 -4.84 10.09
CA ALA A 64 12.21 -3.99 10.19
C ALA A 64 11.35 -4.47 11.38
N MET A 65 10.97 -3.57 12.27
CA MET A 65 10.03 -3.85 13.36
C MET A 65 8.66 -3.30 13.00
N ILE A 66 7.64 -4.14 13.19
CA ILE A 66 6.24 -3.74 13.03
C ILE A 66 5.56 -3.88 14.39
N GLY A 67 4.98 -2.79 14.87
CA GLY A 67 4.30 -2.74 16.18
C GLY A 67 3.12 -1.77 16.17
N ASP A 68 2.22 -1.93 17.14
CA ASP A 68 0.97 -1.17 17.25
C ASP A 68 0.84 -0.38 18.55
N GLY A 69 1.74 -0.56 19.49
CA GLY A 69 1.61 -0.05 20.84
C GLY A 69 2.79 0.76 21.38
N ILE A 70 2.53 1.48 22.47
CA ILE A 70 3.52 2.23 23.24
C ILE A 70 4.68 1.32 23.69
N ASN A 71 4.37 0.07 24.03
CA ASN A 71 5.34 -0.93 24.48
C ASN A 71 6.33 -1.34 23.38
N ASP A 72 6.03 -1.04 22.13
CA ASP A 72 6.88 -1.35 20.98
C ASP A 72 7.78 -0.16 20.58
N ALA A 73 7.57 1.02 21.14
CA ALA A 73 8.32 2.23 20.78
C ALA A 73 9.85 2.05 20.90
N PRO A 74 10.42 1.44 21.97
CA PRO A 74 11.86 1.21 22.02
C PRO A 74 12.36 0.25 20.93
N ALA A 75 11.55 -0.74 20.56
CA ALA A 75 11.86 -1.70 19.52
C ALA A 75 11.75 -1.08 18.10
N LEU A 76 10.72 -0.25 17.89
CA LEU A 76 10.53 0.51 16.64
C LEU A 76 11.72 1.43 16.37
N THR A 77 12.11 2.22 17.38
CA THR A 77 13.27 3.14 17.28
C THR A 77 14.60 2.40 17.08
N ARG A 78 14.73 1.19 17.63
CA ARG A 78 15.97 0.39 17.53
C ARG A 78 16.16 -0.27 16.19
N ALA A 79 15.10 -0.62 15.50
CA ALA A 79 15.13 -1.32 14.22
C ALA A 79 15.79 -0.46 13.13
N ASP A 80 16.26 -1.10 12.03
CA ASP A 80 16.72 -0.35 10.85
C ASP A 80 15.54 0.37 10.14
N VAL A 81 14.33 -0.15 10.31
CA VAL A 81 13.07 0.48 9.89
C VAL A 81 11.98 0.16 10.91
N GLY A 82 11.43 1.18 11.55
CA GLY A 82 10.26 1.08 12.42
C GLY A 82 8.97 1.31 11.63
N ILE A 83 7.99 0.42 11.77
CA ILE A 83 6.69 0.52 11.11
C ILE A 83 5.59 0.46 12.17
N ALA A 84 4.87 1.55 12.38
CA ALA A 84 3.70 1.61 13.24
C ALA A 84 2.43 1.20 12.47
N ILE A 85 1.59 0.36 13.10
CA ILE A 85 0.29 -0.03 12.56
C ILE A 85 -0.83 0.63 13.36
N GLY A 86 -1.79 1.22 12.64
CA GLY A 86 -2.98 1.83 13.24
C GLY A 86 -2.74 3.26 13.72
N ALA A 87 -3.68 4.13 13.43
CA ALA A 87 -3.63 5.57 13.74
C ALA A 87 -3.89 5.91 15.23
N GLY A 88 -3.67 4.96 16.16
CA GLY A 88 -4.23 5.06 17.50
C GLY A 88 -3.31 5.48 18.64
N GLN A 89 -2.00 5.56 18.43
CA GLN A 89 -1.07 5.84 19.56
C GLN A 89 0.02 6.82 19.09
N ASP A 90 -0.07 8.06 19.53
CA ASP A 90 0.86 9.13 19.13
C ASP A 90 2.34 8.76 19.37
N ILE A 91 2.65 8.06 20.46
CA ILE A 91 4.02 7.64 20.79
C ILE A 91 4.57 6.60 19.80
N ALA A 92 3.77 5.65 19.35
CA ALA A 92 4.20 4.67 18.35
C ALA A 92 4.42 5.34 16.98
N ILE A 93 3.57 6.32 16.65
CA ILE A 93 3.70 7.12 15.43
C ILE A 93 4.99 7.95 15.45
N GLU A 94 5.31 8.58 16.58
CA GLU A 94 6.52 9.40 16.74
C GLU A 94 7.82 8.57 16.72
N SER A 95 7.74 7.29 17.08
CA SER A 95 8.88 6.36 17.14
C SER A 95 9.11 5.55 15.87
N ALA A 96 8.25 5.69 14.84
CA ALA A 96 8.30 4.89 13.62
C ALA A 96 8.71 5.71 12.40
N ASP A 97 9.47 5.07 11.48
CA ASP A 97 9.82 5.66 10.18
C ASP A 97 8.64 5.63 9.20
N ILE A 98 7.75 4.65 9.35
CA ILE A 98 6.58 4.44 8.49
C ILE A 98 5.35 4.24 9.37
N VAL A 99 4.27 4.94 9.05
CA VAL A 99 2.98 4.78 9.71
C VAL A 99 1.96 4.22 8.73
N LEU A 100 1.39 3.08 9.06
CA LEU A 100 0.31 2.47 8.29
C LEU A 100 -1.03 2.92 8.86
N MET A 101 -1.81 3.62 8.06
CA MET A 101 -3.09 4.20 8.47
C MET A 101 -4.16 3.15 8.78
N LYS A 102 -4.02 1.95 8.25
CA LYS A 102 -4.93 0.81 8.49
C LYS A 102 -4.21 -0.24 9.33
N SER A 103 -4.96 -0.92 10.21
CA SER A 103 -4.45 -2.03 11.02
C SER A 103 -4.34 -3.33 10.20
N ASP A 104 -3.59 -3.28 9.07
CA ASP A 104 -3.43 -4.40 8.16
C ASP A 104 -1.97 -4.62 7.76
N LEU A 105 -1.42 -5.77 8.14
CA LEU A 105 -0.06 -6.18 7.79
C LEU A 105 0.24 -6.24 6.28
N ASN A 106 -0.78 -6.40 5.46
CA ASN A 106 -0.61 -6.37 4.00
C ASN A 106 -0.17 -5.00 3.49
N ASP A 107 -0.48 -3.93 4.21
CA ASP A 107 -0.02 -2.59 3.84
C ASP A 107 1.49 -2.47 4.03
N ALA A 108 2.08 -3.16 5.03
CA ALA A 108 3.53 -3.28 5.17
C ALA A 108 4.16 -4.04 4.00
N VAL A 109 3.54 -5.14 3.53
CA VAL A 109 3.99 -5.84 2.31
C VAL A 109 3.95 -4.93 1.10
N THR A 110 2.91 -4.12 0.99
CA THR A 110 2.74 -3.15 -0.10
C THR A 110 3.81 -2.05 -0.02
N ALA A 111 4.10 -1.53 1.17
CA ALA A 111 5.18 -0.56 1.39
C ALA A 111 6.54 -1.11 0.95
N VAL A 112 6.86 -2.36 1.27
CA VAL A 112 8.10 -3.02 0.81
C VAL A 112 8.15 -3.13 -0.72
N LYS A 113 7.05 -3.52 -1.36
CA LYS A 113 6.97 -3.61 -2.84
C LYS A 113 7.13 -2.25 -3.48
N LEU A 114 6.48 -1.22 -2.93
CA LEU A 114 6.58 0.16 -3.41
C LEU A 114 8.01 0.67 -3.27
N SER A 115 8.64 0.49 -2.11
CA SER A 115 10.04 0.87 -1.87
C SER A 115 10.99 0.26 -2.90
N ARG A 116 10.85 -1.03 -3.20
CA ARG A 116 11.65 -1.70 -4.25
C ARG A 116 11.41 -1.11 -5.63
N SER A 117 10.17 -0.77 -5.96
CA SER A 117 9.80 -0.14 -7.23
C SER A 117 10.41 1.26 -7.36
N VAL A 118 10.35 2.05 -6.28
CA VAL A 118 10.97 3.38 -6.19
C VAL A 118 12.49 3.28 -6.35
N MET A 119 13.15 2.37 -5.63
CA MET A 119 14.59 2.16 -5.74
C MET A 119 15.03 1.73 -7.14
N LYS A 120 14.24 0.90 -7.80
CA LYS A 120 14.49 0.52 -9.20
C LYS A 120 14.38 1.76 -10.11
N ASN A 121 13.34 2.56 -9.94
CA ASN A 121 13.13 3.78 -10.72
C ASN A 121 14.26 4.80 -10.52
N ILE A 122 14.74 4.99 -9.27
CA ILE A 122 15.88 5.85 -8.96
C ILE A 122 17.15 5.36 -9.67
N LYS A 123 17.43 4.04 -9.62
CA LYS A 123 18.60 3.46 -10.29
C LYS A 123 18.53 3.61 -11.81
N GLU A 124 17.37 3.42 -12.41
CA GLU A 124 17.13 3.65 -13.84
C GLU A 124 17.37 5.11 -14.21
N ASN A 125 16.83 6.05 -13.46
CA ASN A 125 17.02 7.48 -13.69
C ASN A 125 18.49 7.89 -13.58
N LEU A 126 19.19 7.41 -12.55
CA LEU A 126 20.60 7.69 -12.33
C LEU A 126 21.47 7.11 -13.45
N PHE A 127 21.18 5.88 -13.89
CA PHE A 127 21.88 5.24 -15.00
C PHE A 127 21.76 6.06 -16.28
N TRP A 128 20.56 6.46 -16.64
CA TRP A 128 20.34 7.28 -17.85
C TRP A 128 21.01 8.64 -17.75
N ALA A 129 20.89 9.32 -16.60
CA ALA A 129 21.55 10.60 -16.36
C ALA A 129 23.08 10.51 -16.52
N LEU A 130 23.71 9.45 -16.00
CA LEU A 130 25.15 9.24 -16.12
C LEU A 130 25.57 8.91 -17.56
N ILE A 131 24.81 8.07 -18.27
CA ILE A 131 25.13 7.68 -19.65
C ILE A 131 25.11 8.89 -20.60
N TYR A 132 24.07 9.73 -20.48
CA TYR A 132 23.98 10.96 -21.28
C TYR A 132 25.19 11.86 -21.09
N ASN A 133 25.62 12.06 -19.84
CA ASN A 133 26.80 12.88 -19.54
C ASN A 133 28.09 12.21 -19.98
N SER A 134 28.24 10.90 -19.78
CA SER A 134 29.46 10.14 -20.16
C SER A 134 29.70 10.13 -21.66
N LEU A 135 28.63 10.15 -22.45
CA LEU A 135 28.72 10.23 -23.93
C LEU A 135 28.79 11.68 -24.43
N GLY A 136 28.03 12.57 -23.80
CA GLY A 136 27.90 13.97 -24.23
C GLY A 136 29.17 14.79 -23.96
N ILE A 137 29.82 14.58 -22.81
CA ILE A 137 31.02 15.37 -22.43
C ILE A 137 32.19 15.13 -23.39
N PRO A 138 32.61 13.89 -23.71
CA PRO A 138 33.68 13.65 -24.68
C PRO A 138 33.34 14.17 -26.09
N LEU A 139 32.07 14.05 -26.48
CA LEU A 139 31.61 14.55 -27.77
C LEU A 139 31.68 16.09 -27.82
N ALA A 140 31.24 16.76 -26.75
CA ALA A 140 31.32 18.22 -26.63
C ALA A 140 32.77 18.73 -26.55
N ALA A 141 33.65 17.96 -25.88
CA ALA A 141 35.09 18.26 -25.79
C ALA A 141 35.82 18.05 -27.13
N GLY A 142 35.17 17.52 -28.18
CA GLY A 142 35.74 17.35 -29.49
C GLY A 142 36.70 16.12 -29.62
N VAL A 143 36.65 15.17 -28.70
CA VAL A 143 37.48 13.96 -28.71
C VAL A 143 37.39 13.22 -30.05
N PHE A 144 36.20 13.23 -30.66
CA PHE A 144 35.95 12.56 -31.94
C PHE A 144 36.20 13.47 -33.16
N TYR A 145 36.58 14.73 -32.97
CA TYR A 145 36.79 15.66 -34.07
C TYR A 145 37.98 15.24 -34.95
N GLY A 146 39.08 14.82 -34.31
CA GLY A 146 40.28 14.41 -35.04
C GLY A 146 40.15 13.10 -35.86
N LEU A 147 39.27 12.19 -35.43
CA LEU A 147 39.06 10.88 -36.04
C LEU A 147 37.90 10.85 -37.02
N LEU A 148 36.80 11.54 -36.70
CA LEU A 148 35.52 11.41 -37.43
C LEU A 148 35.00 12.75 -37.97
N GLY A 149 35.72 13.87 -37.70
CA GLY A 149 35.21 15.21 -38.03
C GLY A 149 33.97 15.67 -37.30
N TRP A 150 33.56 14.90 -36.28
CA TRP A 150 32.32 15.20 -35.55
C TRP A 150 32.51 16.30 -34.53
N LYS A 151 31.69 17.34 -34.65
CA LYS A 151 31.62 18.47 -33.72
C LYS A 151 30.20 18.61 -33.20
N LEU A 152 30.06 18.66 -31.89
CA LEU A 152 28.74 18.87 -31.30
C LEU A 152 28.28 20.31 -31.55
N ASN A 153 27.15 20.46 -32.21
CA ASN A 153 26.49 21.76 -32.28
C ASN A 153 25.84 22.05 -30.91
N PRO A 154 26.05 23.24 -30.31
CA PRO A 154 25.46 23.61 -29.03
C PRO A 154 23.95 23.42 -28.93
N MET A 155 23.24 23.60 -30.05
CA MET A 155 21.78 23.41 -30.11
C MET A 155 21.38 21.96 -29.86
N PHE A 156 22.12 20.99 -30.39
CA PHE A 156 21.89 19.55 -30.10
C PHE A 156 22.20 19.21 -28.63
N GLY A 157 23.22 19.83 -28.04
CA GLY A 157 23.53 19.68 -26.64
C GLY A 157 22.38 20.17 -25.74
N ALA A 158 21.84 21.34 -26.02
CA ALA A 158 20.70 21.90 -25.29
C ALA A 158 19.43 21.03 -25.44
N ALA A 159 19.17 20.57 -26.66
CA ALA A 159 18.03 19.67 -26.92
C ALA A 159 18.17 18.33 -26.18
N ALA A 160 19.37 17.74 -26.14
CA ALA A 160 19.63 16.50 -25.42
C ALA A 160 19.43 16.66 -23.90
N MET A 161 19.85 17.79 -23.31
CA MET A 161 19.60 18.08 -21.90
C MET A 161 18.12 18.21 -21.57
N SER A 162 17.35 18.90 -22.41
CA SER A 162 15.90 19.03 -22.25
C SER A 162 15.20 17.66 -22.36
N LEU A 163 15.60 16.84 -23.33
CA LEU A 163 15.05 15.50 -23.54
C LEU A 163 15.37 14.57 -22.34
N SER A 164 16.57 14.67 -21.79
CA SER A 164 16.97 13.91 -20.58
C SER A 164 16.02 14.21 -19.41
N SER A 165 15.71 15.50 -19.17
CA SER A 165 14.78 15.90 -18.11
C SER A 165 13.37 15.33 -18.32
N VAL A 166 12.87 15.35 -19.56
CA VAL A 166 11.57 14.75 -19.91
C VAL A 166 11.57 13.26 -19.67
N CYS A 167 12.64 12.54 -20.03
CA CYS A 167 12.77 11.11 -19.81
C CYS A 167 12.74 10.75 -18.30
N VAL A 168 13.46 11.49 -17.47
CA VAL A 168 13.48 11.28 -16.01
C VAL A 168 12.10 11.49 -15.41
N VAL A 169 11.42 12.61 -15.76
CA VAL A 169 10.07 12.90 -15.27
C VAL A 169 9.07 11.84 -15.73
N THR A 170 9.12 11.44 -17.00
CA THR A 170 8.23 10.41 -17.56
C THR A 170 8.45 9.05 -16.86
N ASN A 171 9.70 8.69 -16.58
CA ASN A 171 10.00 7.46 -15.85
C ASN A 171 9.50 7.54 -14.39
N ALA A 172 9.65 8.70 -13.73
CA ALA A 172 9.12 8.91 -12.38
C ALA A 172 7.59 8.81 -12.34
N LEU A 173 6.89 9.34 -13.34
CA LEU A 173 5.44 9.24 -13.45
C LEU A 173 4.93 7.79 -13.61
N ARG A 174 5.77 6.86 -14.05
CA ARG A 174 5.41 5.42 -14.07
C ARG A 174 5.11 4.87 -12.68
N LEU A 175 5.63 5.49 -11.61
CA LEU A 175 5.27 5.09 -10.24
C LEU A 175 3.79 5.31 -9.93
N ASN A 176 3.11 6.26 -10.59
CA ASN A 176 1.66 6.44 -10.46
C ASN A 176 0.86 5.24 -11.00
N LEU A 177 1.48 4.40 -11.82
CA LEU A 177 0.90 3.16 -12.34
C LEU A 177 1.16 1.96 -11.41
N PHE A 178 1.84 2.18 -10.26
CA PHE A 178 2.06 1.13 -9.28
C PHE A 178 0.73 0.67 -8.70
N LYS A 179 0.41 -0.61 -8.92
CA LYS A 179 -0.78 -1.24 -8.35
C LYS A 179 -0.33 -2.15 -7.20
N SER A 180 -0.88 -1.96 -6.03
CA SER A 180 -0.57 -2.79 -4.85
C SER A 180 -0.93 -4.27 -5.04
N GLY A 181 -1.64 -4.61 -6.10
CA GLY A 181 -2.15 -5.95 -6.39
C GLY A 181 -3.39 -6.30 -5.57
N ARG A 182 -3.80 -5.42 -4.67
CA ARG A 182 -4.88 -5.62 -3.72
C ARG A 182 -6.23 -5.11 -4.23
N GLU A 183 -6.23 -3.99 -4.98
CA GLU A 183 -7.46 -3.42 -5.55
C GLU A 183 -8.24 -4.40 -6.42
N ASN A 184 -7.54 -5.36 -7.06
CA ASN A 184 -8.19 -6.38 -7.88
C ASN A 184 -8.69 -7.60 -7.08
N LYS A 185 -8.16 -7.86 -5.86
CA LYS A 185 -8.59 -8.99 -5.02
C LYS A 185 -9.71 -8.59 -4.08
N ALA A 186 -9.63 -7.42 -3.45
CA ALA A 186 -10.71 -6.88 -2.62
C ALA A 186 -11.98 -6.68 -3.47
N ALA A 187 -11.87 -6.00 -4.62
CA ALA A 187 -13.00 -5.82 -5.54
C ALA A 187 -13.52 -7.14 -6.14
N LYS A 188 -12.69 -8.20 -6.25
CA LYS A 188 -13.15 -9.52 -6.69
C LYS A 188 -13.67 -10.41 -5.56
N ALA A 189 -13.16 -10.26 -4.34
CA ALA A 189 -13.64 -11.04 -3.19
C ALA A 189 -14.98 -10.51 -2.67
N GLU A 190 -15.23 -9.19 -2.74
CA GLU A 190 -16.50 -8.58 -2.36
C GLU A 190 -17.64 -8.86 -3.34
N ILE A 191 -17.34 -9.26 -4.59
CA ILE A 191 -18.36 -9.58 -5.61
C ILE A 191 -18.93 -11.00 -5.43
N ASN A 192 -18.36 -11.88 -4.58
CA ASN A 192 -18.73 -13.30 -4.55
C ASN A 192 -18.98 -13.88 -3.14
N THR A 193 -19.41 -13.07 -2.16
CA THR A 193 -19.81 -13.60 -0.86
C THR A 193 -21.32 -13.53 -0.65
N LYS A 194 -21.99 -14.64 -0.90
CA LYS A 194 -23.13 -15.02 -0.08
C LYS A 194 -22.57 -15.22 1.33
N THR A 195 -22.92 -14.35 2.26
CA THR A 195 -22.62 -14.58 3.68
C THR A 195 -23.39 -15.81 4.15
N GLU A 196 -22.87 -16.50 5.16
CA GLU A 196 -23.52 -17.63 5.84
C GLU A 196 -24.95 -17.33 6.34
N ASP A 197 -25.35 -16.04 6.39
CA ASP A 197 -26.70 -15.55 6.72
C ASP A 197 -27.64 -15.35 5.52
N GLY A 198 -27.29 -15.76 4.32
CA GLY A 198 -28.19 -15.68 3.16
C GLY A 198 -28.48 -14.28 2.61
N LYS A 199 -27.83 -13.23 3.10
CA LYS A 199 -28.03 -11.83 2.66
C LYS A 199 -27.25 -11.55 1.38
N MET A 200 -27.89 -10.89 0.41
CA MET A 200 -27.22 -10.46 -0.83
C MET A 200 -26.49 -9.13 -0.62
N LYS A 201 -25.26 -9.02 -1.13
CA LYS A 201 -24.50 -7.76 -1.12
C LYS A 201 -24.35 -7.23 -2.54
N LYS A 202 -24.60 -5.93 -2.71
CA LYS A 202 -24.41 -5.21 -3.97
C LYS A 202 -23.51 -3.98 -3.74
N VAL A 203 -22.73 -3.61 -4.76
CA VAL A 203 -21.90 -2.41 -4.73
C VAL A 203 -22.36 -1.46 -5.83
N MET A 204 -22.79 -0.26 -5.43
CA MET A 204 -23.27 0.78 -6.33
C MET A 204 -22.21 1.86 -6.49
N LYS A 205 -21.74 2.13 -7.70
CA LYS A 205 -20.85 3.26 -7.99
C LYS A 205 -21.65 4.54 -8.21
N ILE A 206 -21.31 5.59 -7.45
CA ILE A 206 -22.05 6.85 -7.42
C ILE A 206 -21.09 8.00 -7.74
N ASP A 207 -21.49 8.86 -8.68
CA ASP A 207 -20.77 10.07 -9.06
C ASP A 207 -21.49 11.31 -8.53
N GLY A 208 -20.75 12.36 -8.20
CA GLY A 208 -21.30 13.62 -7.68
C GLY A 208 -21.25 13.77 -6.16
N MET A 209 -20.75 12.78 -5.41
CA MET A 209 -20.51 12.93 -3.97
C MET A 209 -19.20 13.70 -3.74
N MET A 210 -19.26 14.83 -3.02
CA MET A 210 -18.10 15.69 -2.76
C MET A 210 -17.76 15.85 -1.27
N CYS A 211 -18.66 15.48 -0.37
CA CYS A 211 -18.49 15.70 1.08
C CYS A 211 -19.27 14.67 1.90
N SER A 212 -19.02 14.67 3.22
CA SER A 212 -19.68 13.77 4.17
C SER A 212 -21.22 13.99 4.26
N HIS A 213 -21.71 15.19 3.93
CA HIS A 213 -23.14 15.44 3.85
C HIS A 213 -23.78 14.66 2.68
N CYS A 214 -23.08 14.57 1.55
CA CYS A 214 -23.52 13.80 0.39
C CYS A 214 -23.63 12.31 0.70
N THR A 215 -22.63 11.74 1.38
CA THR A 215 -22.67 10.32 1.77
C THR A 215 -23.81 10.07 2.75
N GLY A 216 -24.03 10.96 3.73
CA GLY A 216 -25.15 10.88 4.67
C GLY A 216 -26.53 10.92 3.99
N THR A 217 -26.69 11.72 2.93
CA THR A 217 -27.93 11.79 2.14
C THR A 217 -28.15 10.47 1.39
N VAL A 218 -27.14 9.96 0.70
CA VAL A 218 -27.23 8.69 -0.04
C VAL A 218 -27.51 7.52 0.90
N THR A 219 -26.84 7.45 2.05
CA THR A 219 -27.09 6.43 3.10
C THR A 219 -28.54 6.47 3.57
N LYS A 220 -29.10 7.67 3.85
CA LYS A 220 -30.50 7.81 4.30
C LYS A 220 -31.49 7.34 3.26
N VAL A 221 -31.28 7.70 1.99
CA VAL A 221 -32.19 7.34 0.90
C VAL A 221 -32.19 5.84 0.63
N LEU A 222 -31.02 5.20 0.67
CA LEU A 222 -30.91 3.76 0.49
C LEU A 222 -31.49 2.99 1.67
N ASN A 223 -31.23 3.42 2.91
CA ASN A 223 -31.75 2.79 4.11
C ASN A 223 -33.28 3.04 4.33
N ALA A 224 -33.88 3.97 3.59
CA ALA A 224 -35.34 4.15 3.57
C ALA A 224 -36.06 3.06 2.77
N ILE A 225 -35.34 2.27 1.97
CA ILE A 225 -35.89 1.15 1.22
C ILE A 225 -35.94 -0.07 2.14
N ASP A 226 -37.12 -0.65 2.30
CA ASP A 226 -37.35 -1.78 3.20
C ASP A 226 -36.48 -3.01 2.80
N GLY A 227 -35.72 -3.52 3.78
CA GLY A 227 -34.77 -4.64 3.58
C GLY A 227 -33.44 -4.22 2.97
N VAL A 228 -33.10 -2.93 2.94
CA VAL A 228 -31.82 -2.39 2.46
C VAL A 228 -31.03 -1.77 3.61
N THR A 229 -29.78 -2.19 3.75
CA THR A 229 -28.79 -1.54 4.64
C THR A 229 -27.61 -1.10 3.79
N ALA A 230 -27.31 0.20 3.78
CA ALA A 230 -26.23 0.76 2.95
C ALA A 230 -25.20 1.48 3.80
N ASP A 231 -23.93 1.25 3.50
CA ASP A 231 -22.77 2.00 3.96
C ASP A 231 -22.11 2.71 2.76
N VAL A 232 -21.86 4.03 2.87
CA VAL A 232 -21.42 4.84 1.73
C VAL A 232 -20.03 5.41 1.97
N SER A 233 -19.08 4.99 1.14
CA SER A 233 -17.72 5.49 1.16
C SER A 233 -17.53 6.65 0.17
N LEU A 234 -17.03 7.79 0.69
CA LEU A 234 -16.67 8.94 -0.13
C LEU A 234 -15.39 8.69 -0.94
N GLU A 235 -14.42 7.99 -0.33
CA GLU A 235 -13.12 7.69 -0.96
C GLU A 235 -13.29 6.77 -2.17
N ASP A 236 -14.10 5.72 -2.02
CA ASP A 236 -14.35 4.74 -3.09
C ASP A 236 -15.41 5.20 -4.08
N LYS A 237 -16.14 6.27 -3.75
CA LYS A 237 -17.30 6.76 -4.51
C LYS A 237 -18.34 5.66 -4.74
N CYS A 238 -18.54 4.82 -3.73
CA CYS A 238 -19.40 3.64 -3.77
C CYS A 238 -20.34 3.58 -2.56
N ALA A 239 -21.52 2.98 -2.76
CA ALA A 239 -22.38 2.50 -1.69
C ALA A 239 -22.29 0.97 -1.62
N TYR A 240 -21.98 0.44 -0.44
CA TYR A 240 -22.02 -0.99 -0.11
C TYR A 240 -23.39 -1.31 0.45
N ILE A 241 -24.15 -2.10 -0.29
CA ILE A 241 -25.57 -2.36 -0.01
C ILE A 241 -25.73 -3.81 0.41
N THR A 242 -26.32 -4.04 1.57
CA THR A 242 -26.71 -5.35 2.07
C THR A 242 -28.23 -5.47 1.96
N LEU A 243 -28.69 -6.54 1.34
CA LEU A 243 -30.11 -6.77 1.07
C LEU A 243 -30.60 -7.97 1.90
N ASP A 244 -31.63 -7.75 2.71
CA ASP A 244 -32.33 -8.78 3.47
C ASP A 244 -33.40 -9.51 2.59
N LYS A 245 -33.78 -8.87 1.48
CA LYS A 245 -34.72 -9.40 0.48
C LYS A 245 -34.27 -8.96 -0.92
N ASP A 246 -34.73 -9.63 -1.95
CA ASP A 246 -34.38 -9.25 -3.32
C ASP A 246 -35.01 -7.89 -3.69
N VAL A 247 -34.16 -6.92 -3.98
CA VAL A 247 -34.53 -5.57 -4.42
C VAL A 247 -33.93 -5.32 -5.78
N ALA A 248 -34.79 -4.92 -6.74
CA ALA A 248 -34.36 -4.64 -8.11
C ALA A 248 -33.39 -3.46 -8.17
N ASP A 249 -32.34 -3.58 -9.01
CA ASP A 249 -31.30 -2.55 -9.20
C ASP A 249 -31.88 -1.20 -9.65
N GLU A 250 -32.99 -1.23 -10.35
CA GLU A 250 -33.69 -0.04 -10.81
C GLU A 250 -34.26 0.78 -9.63
N VAL A 251 -34.73 0.13 -8.58
CA VAL A 251 -35.27 0.78 -7.37
C VAL A 251 -34.15 1.49 -6.62
N LEU A 252 -33.02 0.79 -6.44
CA LEU A 252 -31.83 1.34 -5.79
C LEU A 252 -31.24 2.51 -6.58
N SER A 253 -31.13 2.36 -7.89
CA SER A 253 -30.60 3.39 -8.81
C SER A 253 -31.51 4.62 -8.83
N LYS A 254 -32.82 4.44 -8.87
CA LYS A 254 -33.80 5.52 -8.88
C LYS A 254 -33.73 6.34 -7.60
N ALA A 255 -33.68 5.69 -6.46
CA ALA A 255 -33.63 6.36 -5.14
C ALA A 255 -32.39 7.29 -5.04
N VAL A 256 -31.23 6.87 -5.52
CA VAL A 256 -30.00 7.67 -5.52
C VAL A 256 -30.06 8.79 -6.56
N THR A 257 -30.66 8.52 -7.72
CA THR A 257 -30.83 9.52 -8.79
C THR A 257 -31.81 10.61 -8.39
N ASP A 258 -32.91 10.26 -7.75
CA ASP A 258 -33.91 11.20 -7.23
C ASP A 258 -33.33 12.11 -6.11
N ALA A 259 -32.29 11.62 -5.41
CA ALA A 259 -31.52 12.42 -4.45
C ALA A 259 -30.45 13.34 -5.10
N GLY A 260 -30.36 13.37 -6.44
CA GLY A 260 -29.49 14.27 -7.20
C GLY A 260 -28.10 13.73 -7.50
N TYR A 261 -27.86 12.42 -7.34
CA TYR A 261 -26.57 11.79 -7.62
C TYR A 261 -26.65 10.87 -8.83
N LYS A 262 -25.52 10.69 -9.52
CA LYS A 262 -25.45 9.87 -10.73
C LYS A 262 -24.93 8.47 -10.45
N VAL A 263 -25.73 7.44 -10.70
CA VAL A 263 -25.32 6.03 -10.60
C VAL A 263 -24.59 5.63 -11.88
N LYS A 264 -23.36 5.09 -11.75
CA LYS A 264 -22.55 4.59 -12.88
C LYS A 264 -22.72 3.09 -13.11
N GLY A 265 -23.20 2.35 -12.14
CA GLY A 265 -23.46 0.92 -12.24
C GLY A 265 -23.62 0.27 -10.87
N ILE A 266 -24.31 -0.87 -10.86
CA ILE A 266 -24.52 -1.73 -9.70
C ILE A 266 -23.93 -3.09 -10.05
N LYS A 267 -23.24 -3.71 -9.09
CA LYS A 267 -22.64 -5.04 -9.24
C LYS A 267 -22.93 -5.87 -8.03
#